data_1bef7a1d56b1d0f07ab334a4e57c82bc
#
_entry.id   1bef7a1d56b1d0f07ab334a4e57c82bc
#
_cell.length_a   1.000
_cell.length_b   1.000
_cell.length_c   1.000
_cell.angle_alpha   90.00
_cell.angle_beta   90.00
_cell.angle_gamma   90.00
#
_symmetry.space_group_name_H-M   'P 1'
#
loop_
_entity.id
_entity.type
_entity.pdbx_description
1 polymer ?
#
loop_
_entity_poly.entity_id
_entity_poly.type
_entity_poly.pdbx_seq_one_letter_code
_entity_poly.pdbx_strand_id
1 'polypeptide(L)'
;MSVGAGLACSALPTAPAEGIADTARSYKLCSVCDTEPMTIVLIAIALYLLAAALLVGAVASDKLDSRRGWFWPALGAVLLHGAYHLIVAWRTPGGPDMHFFAALSLVALGMAAMTLAVGAQGRMRGLGVLSFPLAGLLLFAYHAYGHEPSQELDWRLQLHAWMALLAYASLAIAALLALMLWAQERALRRREFHAWLRALPPLTELEELLFRTITVGFILLTATLLTGMLFVENLFAQHLIHKTVLSVLSWLAFGALLLGRWRYGWRGGKAVRWTLAAMGLLLLAFFGSKFVLELILGRTT
;
A
#
# COMPACT_ATOMS: atom_id res chain seq x y z
N MET A 1 34.49 14.62 -12.45
CA MET A 1 34.12 15.00 -13.82
C MET A 1 33.67 13.76 -14.55
N SER A 2 32.38 13.51 -14.60
CA SER A 2 31.65 12.85 -15.70
C SER A 2 30.16 12.89 -15.31
N VAL A 3 29.54 14.04 -15.57
CA VAL A 3 28.10 14.23 -15.58
C VAL A 3 27.70 14.10 -17.04
N GLY A 4 26.77 13.20 -17.38
CA GLY A 4 26.25 13.21 -18.74
C GLY A 4 25.88 11.85 -19.32
N ALA A 5 24.87 11.18 -18.77
CA ALA A 5 24.22 10.06 -19.47
C ALA A 5 22.69 9.98 -19.24
N GLY A 6 22.06 11.05 -18.75
CA GLY A 6 20.64 11.06 -18.37
C GLY A 6 19.68 11.80 -19.31
N LEU A 7 20.09 12.25 -20.48
CA LEU A 7 19.29 13.19 -21.29
C LEU A 7 19.03 12.75 -22.76
N ALA A 8 18.96 11.46 -23.05
CA ALA A 8 18.84 11.03 -24.46
C ALA A 8 17.54 10.29 -24.85
N CYS A 9 16.51 10.32 -24.01
CA CYS A 9 15.25 9.60 -24.36
C CYS A 9 14.05 10.50 -24.74
N SER A 10 14.15 11.81 -24.73
CA SER A 10 13.00 12.72 -24.98
C SER A 10 13.09 13.63 -26.22
N ALA A 11 14.01 13.42 -27.13
CA ALA A 11 14.04 14.21 -28.36
C ALA A 11 14.37 13.31 -29.58
N LEU A 12 13.35 12.89 -30.29
CA LEU A 12 13.51 12.45 -31.67
C LEU A 12 13.58 13.69 -32.57
N PRO A 13 14.74 14.08 -33.12
CA PRO A 13 14.78 14.98 -34.25
C PRO A 13 14.40 14.20 -35.50
N THR A 14 13.47 14.74 -36.27
CA THR A 14 13.26 14.37 -37.66
C THR A 14 14.54 14.70 -38.44
N ALA A 15 15.38 13.73 -38.75
CA ALA A 15 16.56 13.88 -39.57
C ALA A 15 16.66 12.77 -40.62
N PRO A 16 17.26 13.08 -41.78
CA PRO A 16 17.17 12.25 -42.98
C PRO A 16 18.03 10.99 -42.94
N ALA A 17 17.70 10.08 -43.80
CA ALA A 17 18.20 8.73 -43.96
C ALA A 17 19.74 8.62 -44.03
N GLU A 18 20.38 8.39 -42.86
CA GLU A 18 21.72 7.79 -42.81
C GLU A 18 21.79 6.91 -41.55
N GLY A 19 21.91 5.59 -41.73
CA GLY A 19 22.35 4.67 -40.70
C GLY A 19 21.30 3.75 -40.09
N ILE A 20 20.81 2.74 -40.83
CA ILE A 20 20.01 1.62 -40.27
C ILE A 20 20.70 0.91 -39.08
N ALA A 21 22.03 0.97 -39.02
CA ALA A 21 22.83 0.41 -37.94
C ALA A 21 22.73 1.24 -36.62
N ASP A 22 22.58 2.56 -36.71
CA ASP A 22 22.47 3.44 -35.54
C ASP A 22 21.06 3.44 -34.96
N THR A 23 20.02 3.30 -35.78
CA THR A 23 18.65 3.10 -35.32
C THR A 23 18.50 1.77 -34.57
N ALA A 24 19.07 0.67 -35.11
CA ALA A 24 19.05 -0.63 -34.44
C ALA A 24 19.80 -0.63 -33.09
N ARG A 25 20.86 0.19 -32.95
CA ARG A 25 21.60 0.38 -31.72
C ARG A 25 20.80 1.24 -30.71
N SER A 26 20.11 2.27 -31.19
CA SER A 26 19.20 3.10 -30.38
C SER A 26 18.00 2.30 -29.87
N TYR A 27 17.38 1.47 -30.72
CA TYR A 27 16.29 0.56 -30.30
C TYR A 27 16.76 -0.48 -29.27
N LYS A 28 17.97 -1.03 -29.41
CA LYS A 28 18.55 -1.95 -28.42
C LYS A 28 18.86 -1.26 -27.09
N LEU A 29 19.37 -0.03 -27.10
CA LEU A 29 19.58 0.75 -25.88
C LEU A 29 18.25 1.15 -25.21
N CYS A 30 17.23 1.49 -25.98
CA CYS A 30 15.90 1.79 -25.47
C CYS A 30 15.24 0.55 -24.86
N SER A 31 15.32 -0.61 -25.53
CA SER A 31 14.76 -1.88 -25.01
C SER A 31 15.50 -2.40 -23.75
N VAL A 32 16.78 -2.13 -23.62
CA VAL A 32 17.55 -2.50 -22.41
C VAL A 32 17.19 -1.57 -21.22
N CYS A 33 16.90 -0.29 -21.47
CA CYS A 33 16.43 0.63 -20.42
C CYS A 33 15.04 0.27 -19.89
N ASP A 34 14.16 -0.32 -20.72
CA ASP A 34 12.80 -0.71 -20.31
C ASP A 34 12.74 -2.09 -19.63
N THR A 35 13.72 -2.96 -19.87
CA THR A 35 13.73 -4.32 -19.30
C THR A 35 14.20 -4.37 -17.83
N GLU A 36 15.07 -3.48 -17.41
CA GLU A 36 15.59 -3.47 -16.04
C GLU A 36 14.49 -3.22 -14.96
N PRO A 37 13.61 -2.21 -15.08
CA PRO A 37 12.58 -1.99 -14.08
C PRO A 37 11.55 -3.13 -14.05
N MET A 38 11.23 -3.76 -15.17
CA MET A 38 10.32 -4.89 -15.25
C MET A 38 10.87 -6.14 -14.54
N THR A 39 12.18 -6.41 -14.65
CA THR A 39 12.80 -7.54 -13.94
C THR A 39 12.73 -7.39 -12.44
N ILE A 40 12.96 -6.17 -11.89
CA ILE A 40 12.85 -5.89 -10.46
C ILE A 40 11.42 -6.15 -9.97
N VAL A 41 10.42 -5.69 -10.71
CA VAL A 41 9.00 -5.89 -10.38
C VAL A 41 8.65 -7.37 -10.37
N LEU A 42 9.04 -8.13 -11.40
CA LEU A 42 8.75 -9.57 -11.48
C LEU A 42 9.43 -10.35 -10.36
N ILE A 43 10.68 -10.03 -10.02
CA ILE A 43 11.39 -10.65 -8.90
C ILE A 43 10.70 -10.32 -7.57
N ALA A 44 10.31 -9.07 -7.35
CA ALA A 44 9.61 -8.66 -6.13
C ALA A 44 8.26 -9.40 -5.99
N ILE A 45 7.48 -9.52 -7.08
CA ILE A 45 6.22 -10.28 -7.09
C ILE A 45 6.47 -11.75 -6.79
N ALA A 46 7.45 -12.38 -7.46
CA ALA A 46 7.80 -13.78 -7.22
C ALA A 46 8.19 -14.03 -5.76
N LEU A 47 8.95 -13.12 -5.14
CA LEU A 47 9.33 -13.20 -3.74
C LEU A 47 8.13 -13.00 -2.80
N TYR A 48 7.20 -12.10 -3.10
CA TYR A 48 5.95 -11.96 -2.34
C TYR A 48 5.10 -13.23 -2.40
N LEU A 49 4.93 -13.79 -3.59
CA LEU A 49 4.18 -15.04 -3.75
C LEU A 49 4.87 -16.22 -3.07
N LEU A 50 6.20 -16.30 -3.15
CA LEU A 50 6.99 -17.32 -2.44
C LEU A 50 6.81 -17.19 -0.92
N ALA A 51 6.90 -15.97 -0.37
CA ALA A 51 6.67 -15.71 1.05
C ALA A 51 5.27 -16.14 1.49
N ALA A 52 4.24 -15.79 0.70
CA ALA A 52 2.87 -16.20 0.96
C ALA A 52 2.70 -17.73 0.88
N ALA A 53 3.28 -18.40 -0.12
CA ALA A 53 3.22 -19.84 -0.27
C ALA A 53 3.91 -20.59 0.91
N LEU A 54 5.07 -20.08 1.36
CA LEU A 54 5.76 -20.62 2.53
C LEU A 54 4.94 -20.45 3.81
N LEU A 55 4.21 -19.33 3.97
CA LEU A 55 3.29 -19.13 5.09
C LEU A 55 2.11 -20.09 5.02
N VAL A 56 1.49 -20.27 3.85
CA VAL A 56 0.40 -21.25 3.66
C VAL A 56 0.88 -22.66 3.96
N GLY A 57 2.05 -23.05 3.47
CA GLY A 57 2.66 -24.35 3.74
C GLY A 57 2.96 -24.59 5.23
N ALA A 58 3.43 -23.54 5.94
CA ALA A 58 3.66 -23.59 7.38
C ALA A 58 2.34 -23.78 8.16
N VAL A 59 1.28 -23.09 7.73
CA VAL A 59 -0.08 -23.23 8.24
C VAL A 59 -0.61 -24.65 8.05
N ALA A 60 -0.46 -25.21 6.85
CA ALA A 60 -0.98 -26.52 6.50
C ALA A 60 -0.25 -27.67 7.22
N SER A 61 1.04 -27.49 7.54
CA SER A 61 1.89 -28.54 8.14
C SER A 61 1.94 -28.52 9.67
N ASP A 62 1.19 -27.63 10.34
CA ASP A 62 1.19 -27.44 11.80
C ASP A 62 2.60 -27.17 12.41
N LYS A 63 3.57 -26.79 11.57
CA LYS A 63 4.96 -26.52 11.92
C LYS A 63 5.27 -25.01 11.99
N LEU A 64 4.31 -24.22 12.49
CA LEU A 64 4.43 -22.76 12.56
C LEU A 64 5.64 -22.26 13.35
N ASP A 65 6.14 -23.04 14.29
CA ASP A 65 7.20 -22.60 15.20
C ASP A 65 8.64 -22.75 14.63
N SER A 66 8.84 -23.59 13.61
CA SER A 66 10.17 -24.00 13.21
C SER A 66 10.78 -23.28 12.01
N ARG A 67 10.02 -22.51 11.20
CA ARG A 67 10.58 -22.00 9.95
C ARG A 67 10.35 -20.50 9.75
N ARG A 68 11.37 -19.71 10.04
CA ARG A 68 11.52 -18.30 9.58
C ARG A 68 11.81 -18.19 8.07
N GLY A 69 11.63 -19.27 7.29
CA GLY A 69 11.96 -19.32 5.87
C GLY A 69 11.18 -18.31 5.01
N TRP A 70 9.97 -17.94 5.41
CA TRP A 70 9.17 -16.92 4.73
C TRP A 70 9.71 -15.48 4.90
N PHE A 71 10.50 -15.26 5.97
CA PHE A 71 10.96 -13.90 6.33
C PHE A 71 11.92 -13.32 5.27
N TRP A 72 12.89 -14.11 4.81
CA TRP A 72 13.90 -13.64 3.86
C TRP A 72 13.31 -13.28 2.49
N PRO A 73 12.46 -14.11 1.85
CA PRO A 73 11.81 -13.70 0.62
C PRO A 73 10.87 -12.51 0.82
N ALA A 74 10.15 -12.41 1.95
CA ALA A 74 9.32 -11.24 2.25
C ALA A 74 10.16 -9.96 2.41
N LEU A 75 11.30 -10.03 3.12
CA LEU A 75 12.24 -8.92 3.26
C LEU A 75 12.80 -8.50 1.90
N GLY A 76 13.25 -9.45 1.09
CA GLY A 76 13.75 -9.18 -0.27
C GLY A 76 12.67 -8.52 -1.14
N ALA A 77 11.43 -9.00 -1.08
CA ALA A 77 10.31 -8.41 -1.81
C ALA A 77 10.03 -6.96 -1.40
N VAL A 78 9.99 -6.68 -0.08
CA VAL A 78 9.76 -5.32 0.45
C VAL A 78 10.89 -4.37 0.04
N LEU A 79 12.14 -4.82 0.11
CA LEU A 79 13.30 -4.02 -0.29
C LEU A 79 13.30 -3.73 -1.78
N LEU A 80 13.03 -4.72 -2.63
CA LEU A 80 12.95 -4.53 -4.08
C LEU A 80 11.76 -3.64 -4.48
N HIS A 81 10.61 -3.79 -3.81
CA HIS A 81 9.45 -2.92 -4.01
C HIS A 81 9.77 -1.47 -3.67
N GLY A 82 10.41 -1.23 -2.51
CA GLY A 82 10.87 0.11 -2.13
C GLY A 82 11.93 0.66 -3.08
N ALA A 83 12.91 -0.16 -3.48
CA ALA A 83 13.94 0.21 -4.45
C ALA A 83 13.33 0.61 -5.80
N TYR A 84 12.30 -0.11 -6.26
CA TYR A 84 11.59 0.25 -7.48
C TYR A 84 10.98 1.65 -7.41
N HIS A 85 10.28 2.00 -6.33
CA HIS A 85 9.76 3.37 -6.13
C HIS A 85 10.88 4.41 -6.07
N LEU A 86 12.00 4.10 -5.44
CA LEU A 86 13.15 5.00 -5.39
C LEU A 86 13.76 5.21 -6.79
N ILE A 87 13.94 4.15 -7.57
CA ILE A 87 14.47 4.23 -8.93
C ILE A 87 13.56 5.09 -9.82
N VAL A 88 12.24 4.89 -9.72
CA VAL A 88 11.28 5.70 -10.46
C VAL A 88 11.36 7.16 -10.02
N ALA A 89 11.37 7.44 -8.71
CA ALA A 89 11.48 8.81 -8.19
C ALA A 89 12.76 9.53 -8.63
N TRP A 90 13.87 8.79 -8.80
CA TRP A 90 15.14 9.35 -9.29
C TRP A 90 15.13 9.60 -10.82
N ARG A 91 14.34 8.83 -11.56
CA ARG A 91 14.24 8.93 -13.04
C ARG A 91 13.20 9.94 -13.50
N THR A 92 12.17 10.19 -12.69
CA THR A 92 11.09 11.13 -13.03
C THR A 92 11.41 12.54 -12.57
N PRO A 93 11.30 13.55 -13.44
CA PRO A 93 11.40 14.94 -13.04
C PRO A 93 10.28 15.27 -12.02
N GLY A 94 10.62 15.97 -10.93
CA GLY A 94 9.64 16.38 -9.91
C GLY A 94 9.57 15.47 -8.68
N GLY A 95 10.36 14.37 -8.60
CA GLY A 95 10.45 13.54 -7.40
C GLY A 95 9.48 12.36 -7.34
N PRO A 96 9.00 11.97 -6.14
CA PRO A 96 8.18 10.78 -5.98
C PRO A 96 6.84 10.92 -6.69
N ASP A 97 6.52 9.93 -7.52
CA ASP A 97 5.23 9.83 -8.18
C ASP A 97 4.12 9.54 -7.15
N MET A 98 3.06 10.35 -7.17
CA MET A 98 1.93 10.29 -6.23
C MET A 98 0.58 10.10 -6.94
N HIS A 99 0.59 9.67 -8.22
CA HIS A 99 -0.66 9.38 -8.92
C HIS A 99 -1.39 8.17 -8.30
N PHE A 100 -2.58 7.84 -8.79
CA PHE A 100 -3.47 6.84 -8.21
C PHE A 100 -2.79 5.48 -7.95
N PHE A 101 -2.15 4.88 -8.96
CA PHE A 101 -1.52 3.56 -8.83
C PHE A 101 -0.23 3.60 -8.01
N ALA A 102 0.54 4.70 -8.07
CA ALA A 102 1.71 4.90 -7.24
C ALA A 102 1.34 4.97 -5.76
N ALA A 103 0.30 5.75 -5.40
CA ALA A 103 -0.19 5.85 -4.03
C ALA A 103 -0.71 4.50 -3.50
N LEU A 104 -1.46 3.73 -4.32
CA LEU A 104 -1.90 2.38 -3.95
C LEU A 104 -0.73 1.44 -3.71
N SER A 105 0.28 1.47 -4.58
CA SER A 105 1.49 0.66 -4.45
C SER A 105 2.30 1.02 -3.20
N LEU A 106 2.44 2.32 -2.88
CA LEU A 106 3.11 2.79 -1.66
C LEU A 106 2.35 2.38 -0.39
N VAL A 107 1.02 2.44 -0.39
CA VAL A 107 0.20 1.92 0.71
C VAL A 107 0.43 0.42 0.88
N ALA A 108 0.46 -0.33 -0.22
CA ALA A 108 0.71 -1.77 -0.20
C ALA A 108 2.12 -2.13 0.29
N LEU A 109 3.13 -1.33 -0.10
CA LEU A 109 4.49 -1.44 0.44
C LEU A 109 4.49 -1.23 1.96
N GLY A 110 3.82 -0.18 2.45
CA GLY A 110 3.66 0.08 3.88
C GLY A 110 2.98 -1.08 4.61
N MET A 111 1.91 -1.64 4.03
CA MET A 111 1.23 -2.84 4.56
C MET A 111 2.17 -4.05 4.63
N ALA A 112 2.92 -4.32 3.57
CA ALA A 112 3.86 -5.44 3.53
C ALA A 112 4.99 -5.27 4.55
N ALA A 113 5.55 -4.06 4.68
CA ALA A 113 6.59 -3.73 5.66
C ALA A 113 6.10 -3.89 7.10
N MET A 114 4.90 -3.38 7.43
CA MET A 114 4.30 -3.55 8.76
C MET A 114 3.98 -5.02 9.05
N THR A 115 3.47 -5.76 8.07
CA THR A 115 3.21 -7.21 8.20
C THR A 115 4.49 -7.98 8.45
N LEU A 116 5.58 -7.63 7.77
CA LEU A 116 6.90 -8.21 7.97
C LEU A 116 7.40 -7.92 9.41
N ALA A 117 7.29 -6.68 9.89
CA ALA A 117 7.72 -6.27 11.22
C ALA A 117 6.95 -6.99 12.34
N VAL A 118 5.62 -7.10 12.21
CA VAL A 118 4.75 -7.81 13.18
C VAL A 118 4.97 -9.31 13.10
N GLY A 119 5.08 -9.87 11.89
CA GLY A 119 5.31 -11.30 11.66
C GLY A 119 6.68 -11.77 12.14
N ALA A 120 7.72 -10.91 12.08
CA ALA A 120 9.05 -11.19 12.60
C ALA A 120 9.06 -11.45 14.13
N GLN A 121 8.12 -10.83 14.85
CA GLN A 121 7.91 -11.03 16.30
C GLN A 121 7.14 -12.33 16.62
N GLY A 122 6.86 -13.17 15.61
CA GLY A 122 6.11 -14.42 15.76
C GLY A 122 4.59 -14.24 15.79
N ARG A 123 4.11 -13.01 15.81
CA ARG A 123 2.68 -12.67 15.86
C ARG A 123 2.10 -12.57 14.45
N MET A 124 0.91 -13.11 14.26
CA MET A 124 0.08 -12.88 13.07
C MET A 124 0.73 -13.17 11.71
N ARG A 125 1.49 -14.25 11.60
CA ARG A 125 2.05 -14.71 10.32
C ARG A 125 0.98 -14.92 9.23
N GLY A 126 -0.24 -15.29 9.62
CA GLY A 126 -1.37 -15.45 8.72
C GLY A 126 -1.78 -14.16 7.96
N LEU A 127 -1.45 -12.96 8.50
CA LEU A 127 -1.69 -11.70 7.79
C LEU A 127 -0.89 -11.61 6.49
N GLY A 128 0.33 -12.17 6.47
CA GLY A 128 1.19 -12.19 5.29
C GLY A 128 0.61 -12.96 4.10
N VAL A 129 -0.25 -13.94 4.37
CA VAL A 129 -0.94 -14.70 3.31
C VAL A 129 -1.83 -13.80 2.44
N LEU A 130 -2.41 -12.75 3.02
CA LEU A 130 -3.27 -11.79 2.32
C LEU A 130 -2.49 -10.54 1.86
N SER A 131 -1.63 -9.99 2.73
CA SER A 131 -0.95 -8.71 2.46
C SER A 131 0.13 -8.82 1.39
N PHE A 132 0.90 -9.93 1.33
CA PHE A 132 1.97 -10.07 0.34
C PHE A 132 1.46 -10.23 -1.10
N PRO A 133 0.48 -11.10 -1.42
CA PRO A 133 -0.08 -11.15 -2.76
C PRO A 133 -0.73 -9.83 -3.18
N LEU A 134 -1.41 -9.14 -2.25
CA LEU A 134 -1.99 -7.83 -2.51
C LEU A 134 -0.91 -6.79 -2.83
N ALA A 135 0.22 -6.80 -2.10
CA ALA A 135 1.34 -5.91 -2.39
C ALA A 135 1.96 -6.18 -3.77
N GLY A 136 2.12 -7.45 -4.14
CA GLY A 136 2.59 -7.83 -5.47
C GLY A 136 1.64 -7.40 -6.59
N LEU A 137 0.33 -7.57 -6.39
CA LEU A 137 -0.69 -7.16 -7.35
C LEU A 137 -0.68 -5.64 -7.57
N LEU A 138 -0.61 -4.84 -6.49
CA LEU A 138 -0.63 -3.38 -6.58
C LEU A 138 0.69 -2.82 -7.12
N LEU A 139 1.82 -3.48 -6.86
CA LEU A 139 3.10 -3.18 -7.53
C LEU A 139 3.02 -3.43 -9.03
N PHE A 140 2.43 -4.57 -9.44
CA PHE A 140 2.23 -4.88 -10.86
C PHE A 140 1.31 -3.85 -11.53
N ALA A 141 0.21 -3.47 -10.88
CA ALA A 141 -0.70 -2.45 -11.39
C ALA A 141 0.02 -1.11 -11.58
N TYR A 142 0.83 -0.68 -10.62
CA TYR A 142 1.63 0.54 -10.76
C TYR A 142 2.59 0.48 -11.94
N HIS A 143 3.28 -0.65 -12.13
CA HIS A 143 4.17 -0.84 -13.27
C HIS A 143 3.42 -0.85 -14.61
N ALA A 144 2.25 -1.52 -14.68
CA ALA A 144 1.48 -1.71 -15.89
C ALA A 144 0.76 -0.44 -16.38
N TYR A 145 0.31 0.42 -15.46
CA TYR A 145 -0.42 1.65 -15.80
C TYR A 145 0.49 2.87 -15.97
N GLY A 146 1.80 2.68 -15.83
CA GLY A 146 2.80 3.68 -16.14
C GLY A 146 3.09 4.66 -15.02
N HIS A 147 3.95 5.62 -15.34
CA HIS A 147 4.48 6.61 -14.41
C HIS A 147 4.16 7.99 -14.97
N GLU A 148 3.62 8.86 -14.14
CA GLU A 148 3.36 10.24 -14.52
C GLU A 148 4.42 11.17 -13.92
N PRO A 149 4.84 12.22 -14.64
CA PRO A 149 5.72 13.25 -14.09
C PRO A 149 5.03 13.89 -12.89
N SER A 150 5.65 13.84 -11.73
CA SER A 150 5.13 14.53 -10.55
C SER A 150 5.46 16.01 -10.62
N GLN A 151 4.55 16.87 -10.15
CA GLN A 151 4.87 18.25 -9.88
C GLN A 151 5.76 18.31 -8.63
N GLU A 152 6.75 19.20 -8.62
CA GLU A 152 7.54 19.45 -7.42
C GLU A 152 6.62 19.89 -6.28
N LEU A 153 6.41 18.99 -5.30
CA LEU A 153 5.65 19.31 -4.10
C LEU A 153 6.56 20.00 -3.08
N ASP A 154 6.08 21.08 -2.48
CA ASP A 154 6.72 21.68 -1.30
C ASP A 154 6.88 20.59 -0.21
N TRP A 155 7.97 20.68 0.56
CA TRP A 155 8.28 19.71 1.61
C TRP A 155 7.15 19.51 2.63
N ARG A 156 6.32 20.54 2.85
CA ARG A 156 5.14 20.50 3.73
C ARG A 156 4.07 19.57 3.20
N LEU A 157 3.78 19.67 1.89
CA LEU A 157 2.83 18.79 1.20
C LEU A 157 3.38 17.36 1.08
N GLN A 158 4.69 17.22 0.88
CA GLN A 158 5.33 15.90 0.92
C GLN A 158 5.17 15.23 2.29
N LEU A 159 5.42 15.96 3.38
CA LEU A 159 5.24 15.46 4.75
C LEU A 159 3.79 15.01 4.98
N HIS A 160 2.81 15.84 4.60
CA HIS A 160 1.39 15.49 4.66
C HIS A 160 1.08 14.22 3.89
N ALA A 161 1.57 14.07 2.65
CA ALA A 161 1.35 12.91 1.80
C ALA A 161 1.95 11.62 2.43
N TRP A 162 3.18 11.67 2.95
CA TRP A 162 3.79 10.53 3.63
C TRP A 162 3.05 10.11 4.89
N MET A 163 2.59 11.06 5.71
CA MET A 163 1.77 10.78 6.89
C MET A 163 0.44 10.14 6.49
N ALA A 164 -0.18 10.63 5.42
CA ALA A 164 -1.40 10.04 4.87
C ALA A 164 -1.17 8.60 4.40
N LEU A 165 -0.13 8.33 3.61
CA LEU A 165 0.19 6.97 3.13
C LEU A 165 0.42 5.99 4.29
N LEU A 166 1.12 6.40 5.35
CA LEU A 166 1.31 5.58 6.54
C LEU A 166 0.01 5.34 7.30
N ALA A 167 -0.87 6.35 7.40
CA ALA A 167 -2.19 6.20 7.99
C ALA A 167 -3.03 5.19 7.18
N TYR A 168 -3.06 5.32 5.85
CA TYR A 168 -3.76 4.38 4.97
C TYR A 168 -3.22 2.96 5.10
N ALA A 169 -1.90 2.78 5.10
CA ALA A 169 -1.28 1.46 5.26
C ALA A 169 -1.66 0.81 6.61
N SER A 170 -1.60 1.55 7.70
CA SER A 170 -1.97 1.07 9.04
C SER A 170 -3.45 0.70 9.10
N LEU A 171 -4.34 1.58 8.63
CA LEU A 171 -5.78 1.34 8.67
C LEU A 171 -6.24 0.27 7.68
N ALA A 172 -5.54 0.09 6.56
CA ALA A 172 -5.78 -1.03 5.64
C ALA A 172 -5.41 -2.38 6.28
N ILE A 173 -4.31 -2.45 7.05
CA ILE A 173 -4.01 -3.63 7.87
C ILE A 173 -5.12 -3.87 8.89
N ALA A 174 -5.60 -2.83 9.56
CA ALA A 174 -6.71 -2.97 10.49
C ALA A 174 -7.98 -3.52 9.80
N ALA A 175 -8.26 -3.09 8.58
CA ALA A 175 -9.36 -3.64 7.79
C ALA A 175 -9.16 -5.13 7.44
N LEU A 176 -7.93 -5.54 7.06
CA LEU A 176 -7.62 -6.96 6.84
C LEU A 176 -7.78 -7.78 8.13
N LEU A 177 -7.32 -7.26 9.27
CA LEU A 177 -7.51 -7.91 10.58
C LEU A 177 -8.99 -8.02 10.94
N ALA A 178 -9.79 -6.98 10.65
CA ALA A 178 -11.24 -7.02 10.84
C ALA A 178 -11.93 -8.07 9.96
N LEU A 179 -11.50 -8.22 8.70
CA LEU A 179 -12.00 -9.28 7.81
C LEU A 179 -11.61 -10.67 8.30
N MET A 180 -10.37 -10.85 8.78
CA MET A 180 -9.93 -12.12 9.37
C MET A 180 -10.74 -12.45 10.62
N LEU A 181 -10.98 -11.46 11.50
CA LEU A 181 -11.81 -11.61 12.70
C LEU A 181 -13.24 -12.00 12.33
N TRP A 182 -13.83 -11.32 11.35
CA TRP A 182 -15.17 -11.66 10.85
C TRP A 182 -15.24 -13.08 10.30
N ALA A 183 -14.25 -13.48 9.48
CA ALA A 183 -14.21 -14.83 8.90
C ALA A 183 -14.07 -15.89 10.00
N GLN A 184 -13.22 -15.66 11.00
CA GLN A 184 -13.03 -16.57 12.13
C GLN A 184 -14.30 -16.67 13.01
N GLU A 185 -14.93 -15.54 13.37
CA GLU A 185 -16.21 -15.56 14.10
C GLU A 185 -17.31 -16.32 13.34
N ARG A 186 -17.41 -16.09 12.01
CA ARG A 186 -18.41 -16.73 11.16
C ARG A 186 -18.21 -18.24 11.11
N ALA A 187 -16.97 -18.70 10.92
CA ALA A 187 -16.64 -20.12 10.88
C ALA A 187 -16.92 -20.83 12.21
N LEU A 188 -16.55 -20.20 13.34
CA LEU A 188 -16.84 -20.72 14.67
C LEU A 188 -18.35 -20.82 14.94
N ARG A 189 -19.15 -19.81 14.54
CA ARG A 189 -20.63 -19.84 14.65
C ARG A 189 -21.26 -20.96 13.84
N ARG A 190 -20.66 -21.30 12.68
CA ARG A 190 -21.13 -22.37 11.80
C ARG A 190 -20.60 -23.75 12.20
N ARG A 191 -19.73 -23.82 13.21
CA ARG A 191 -19.04 -25.05 13.65
C ARG A 191 -18.23 -25.71 12.53
N GLU A 192 -17.75 -24.91 11.59
CA GLU A 192 -16.93 -25.36 10.46
C GLU A 192 -15.45 -25.32 10.89
N PHE A 193 -14.91 -26.48 11.31
CA PHE A 193 -13.51 -26.59 11.75
C PHE A 193 -12.58 -26.87 10.56
N HIS A 194 -12.26 -25.82 9.81
CA HIS A 194 -11.30 -25.90 8.72
C HIS A 194 -9.87 -25.80 9.24
N ALA A 195 -8.91 -26.45 8.56
CA ALA A 195 -7.49 -26.43 8.96
C ALA A 195 -6.90 -25.01 9.07
N TRP A 196 -7.34 -24.05 8.23
CA TRP A 196 -6.90 -22.67 8.26
C TRP A 196 -7.29 -21.91 9.55
N LEU A 197 -8.37 -22.30 10.23
CA LEU A 197 -8.77 -21.72 11.51
C LEU A 197 -7.75 -21.99 12.62
N ARG A 198 -7.10 -23.16 12.60
CA ARG A 198 -6.06 -23.52 13.57
C ARG A 198 -4.80 -22.67 13.42
N ALA A 199 -4.59 -22.12 12.23
CA ALA A 199 -3.45 -21.27 11.91
C ALA A 199 -3.63 -19.81 12.30
N LEU A 200 -4.86 -19.40 12.59
CA LEU A 200 -5.15 -18.06 13.07
C LEU A 200 -4.93 -17.99 14.60
N PRO A 201 -4.43 -16.87 15.09
CA PRO A 201 -4.32 -16.63 16.52
C PRO A 201 -5.70 -16.67 17.18
N PRO A 202 -5.75 -16.85 18.52
CA PRO A 202 -6.98 -16.73 19.29
C PRO A 202 -7.70 -15.41 18.98
N LEU A 203 -9.05 -15.43 18.95
CA LEU A 203 -9.87 -14.24 18.68
C LEU A 203 -9.48 -13.02 19.53
N THR A 204 -9.09 -13.25 20.77
CA THR A 204 -8.68 -12.19 21.70
C THR A 204 -7.38 -11.50 21.24
N GLU A 205 -6.42 -12.25 20.75
CA GLU A 205 -5.14 -11.71 20.25
C GLU A 205 -5.36 -10.94 18.93
N LEU A 206 -6.23 -11.48 18.07
CA LEU A 206 -6.62 -10.83 16.81
C LEU A 206 -7.33 -9.49 17.07
N GLU A 207 -8.25 -9.45 18.06
CA GLU A 207 -8.89 -8.22 18.47
C GLU A 207 -7.90 -7.21 19.08
N GLU A 208 -6.99 -7.66 19.91
CA GLU A 208 -5.99 -6.78 20.53
C GLU A 208 -5.12 -6.13 19.46
N LEU A 209 -4.64 -6.91 18.48
CA LEU A 209 -3.84 -6.38 17.39
C LEU A 209 -4.66 -5.44 16.49
N LEU A 210 -5.92 -5.77 16.21
CA LEU A 210 -6.84 -4.90 15.48
C LEU A 210 -6.91 -3.51 16.14
N PHE A 211 -7.20 -3.45 17.43
CA PHE A 211 -7.32 -2.18 18.12
C PHE A 211 -6.00 -1.42 18.27
N ARG A 212 -4.88 -2.13 18.46
CA ARG A 212 -3.54 -1.50 18.44
C ARG A 212 -3.25 -0.86 17.09
N THR A 213 -3.53 -1.58 16.01
CA THR A 213 -3.31 -1.09 14.64
C THR A 213 -4.23 0.09 14.32
N ILE A 214 -5.52 0.04 14.73
CA ILE A 214 -6.44 1.17 14.62
C ILE A 214 -5.90 2.39 15.39
N THR A 215 -5.38 2.19 16.60
CA THR A 215 -4.85 3.30 17.41
C THR A 215 -3.67 3.98 16.70
N VAL A 216 -2.71 3.21 16.17
CA VAL A 216 -1.59 3.76 15.41
C VAL A 216 -2.09 4.49 14.17
N GLY A 217 -2.98 3.87 13.40
CA GLY A 217 -3.57 4.48 12.22
C GLY A 217 -4.37 5.75 12.53
N PHE A 218 -5.09 5.78 13.65
CA PHE A 218 -5.84 6.95 14.11
C PHE A 218 -4.94 8.12 14.50
N ILE A 219 -3.82 7.85 15.17
CA ILE A 219 -2.81 8.88 15.50
C ILE A 219 -2.22 9.46 14.21
N LEU A 220 -1.85 8.61 13.26
CA LEU A 220 -1.33 9.03 11.96
C LEU A 220 -2.37 9.81 11.14
N LEU A 221 -3.62 9.37 11.16
CA LEU A 221 -4.72 10.08 10.50
C LEU A 221 -4.98 11.44 11.14
N THR A 222 -4.89 11.54 12.46
CA THR A 222 -4.99 12.82 13.18
C THR A 222 -3.87 13.76 12.78
N ALA A 223 -2.62 13.27 12.73
CA ALA A 223 -1.48 14.05 12.27
C ALA A 223 -1.64 14.49 10.79
N THR A 224 -2.19 13.61 9.94
CA THR A 224 -2.52 13.93 8.54
C THR A 224 -3.55 15.03 8.44
N LEU A 225 -4.63 14.97 9.21
CA LEU A 225 -5.66 16.02 9.21
C LEU A 225 -5.10 17.36 9.72
N LEU A 226 -4.29 17.33 10.79
CA LEU A 226 -3.66 18.54 11.33
C LEU A 226 -2.69 19.16 10.32
N THR A 227 -1.82 18.37 9.70
CA THR A 227 -0.90 18.89 8.65
C THR A 227 -1.66 19.38 7.43
N GLY A 228 -2.77 18.74 7.04
CA GLY A 228 -3.65 19.21 6.00
C GLY A 228 -4.26 20.58 6.32
N MET A 229 -4.73 20.77 7.55
CA MET A 229 -5.29 22.07 7.99
C MET A 229 -4.23 23.18 8.05
N LEU A 230 -2.98 22.86 8.37
CA LEU A 230 -1.90 23.83 8.53
C LEU A 230 -1.26 24.23 7.19
N PHE A 231 -1.21 23.32 6.23
CA PHE A 231 -0.39 23.51 5.02
C PHE A 231 -1.20 23.71 3.73
N VAL A 232 -2.50 23.38 3.74
CA VAL A 232 -3.38 23.56 2.57
C VAL A 232 -4.12 24.90 2.69
N GLU A 233 -3.77 25.86 1.82
CA GLU A 233 -4.30 27.23 1.88
C GLU A 233 -5.81 27.31 1.66
N ASN A 234 -6.43 26.37 0.91
CA ASN A 234 -7.86 26.38 0.59
C ASN A 234 -8.50 24.98 0.74
N LEU A 235 -8.71 24.53 1.99
CA LEU A 235 -9.38 23.27 2.31
C LEU A 235 -10.82 23.15 1.75
N PHE A 236 -11.49 24.28 1.54
CA PHE A 236 -12.87 24.38 1.05
C PHE A 236 -12.96 24.63 -0.47
N ALA A 237 -11.84 24.56 -1.20
CA ALA A 237 -11.93 24.55 -2.65
C ALA A 237 -12.82 23.39 -3.10
N GLN A 238 -13.74 23.63 -4.07
CA GLN A 238 -14.79 22.67 -4.46
C GLN A 238 -14.29 21.24 -4.70
N HIS A 239 -13.09 21.11 -5.26
CA HIS A 239 -12.48 19.79 -5.55
C HIS A 239 -11.88 19.09 -4.33
N LEU A 240 -11.66 19.81 -3.19
CA LEU A 240 -11.10 19.26 -1.95
C LEU A 240 -12.16 18.97 -0.86
N ILE A 241 -13.33 19.60 -0.94
CA ILE A 241 -14.39 19.46 0.08
C ILE A 241 -14.75 18.00 0.33
N HIS A 242 -14.94 17.22 -0.73
CA HIS A 242 -15.32 15.80 -0.61
C HIS A 242 -14.26 14.99 0.13
N LYS A 243 -12.97 15.22 -0.20
CA LYS A 243 -11.84 14.56 0.46
C LYS A 243 -11.80 14.89 1.95
N THR A 244 -11.93 16.17 2.27
CA THR A 244 -11.89 16.67 3.66
C THR A 244 -13.06 16.13 4.48
N VAL A 245 -14.29 16.24 3.98
CA VAL A 245 -15.48 15.77 4.69
C VAL A 245 -15.43 14.26 4.95
N LEU A 246 -15.12 13.46 3.93
CA LEU A 246 -15.03 11.99 4.08
C LEU A 246 -13.88 11.56 5.00
N SER A 247 -12.75 12.26 4.97
CA SER A 247 -11.63 12.00 5.88
C SER A 247 -11.98 12.31 7.33
N VAL A 248 -12.67 13.44 7.57
CA VAL A 248 -13.15 13.82 8.91
C VAL A 248 -14.22 12.83 9.40
N LEU A 249 -15.16 12.42 8.55
CA LEU A 249 -16.15 11.38 8.92
C LEU A 249 -15.49 10.05 9.25
N SER A 250 -14.48 9.64 8.48
CA SER A 250 -13.70 8.44 8.79
C SER A 250 -12.97 8.58 10.13
N TRP A 251 -12.33 9.72 10.39
CA TRP A 251 -11.67 10.02 11.65
C TRP A 251 -12.63 9.95 12.83
N LEU A 252 -13.82 10.56 12.71
CA LEU A 252 -14.87 10.47 13.72
C LEU A 252 -15.32 9.01 13.97
N ALA A 253 -15.46 8.22 12.89
CA ALA A 253 -15.86 6.82 13.00
C ALA A 253 -14.79 5.97 13.71
N PHE A 254 -13.49 6.14 13.39
CA PHE A 254 -12.42 5.47 14.13
C PHE A 254 -12.32 5.95 15.57
N GLY A 255 -12.47 7.26 15.83
CA GLY A 255 -12.51 7.84 17.17
C GLY A 255 -13.66 7.27 18.00
N ALA A 256 -14.86 7.22 17.43
CA ALA A 256 -16.03 6.62 18.07
C ALA A 256 -15.82 5.13 18.37
N LEU A 257 -15.16 4.40 17.47
CA LEU A 257 -14.81 2.99 17.68
C LEU A 257 -13.85 2.81 18.86
N LEU A 258 -12.78 3.61 18.92
CA LEU A 258 -11.80 3.56 20.01
C LEU A 258 -12.43 3.96 21.35
N LEU A 259 -13.24 5.02 21.37
CA LEU A 259 -14.02 5.43 22.55
C LEU A 259 -15.02 4.35 22.97
N GLY A 260 -15.70 3.75 21.98
CA GLY A 260 -16.63 2.63 22.21
C GLY A 260 -15.93 1.40 22.81
N ARG A 261 -14.71 1.12 22.37
CA ARG A 261 -13.86 0.08 22.98
C ARG A 261 -13.52 0.39 24.43
N TRP A 262 -13.02 1.60 24.66
CA TRP A 262 -12.58 2.03 25.99
C TRP A 262 -13.75 2.14 26.98
N ARG A 263 -14.86 2.79 26.60
CA ARG A 263 -15.95 3.11 27.52
C ARG A 263 -17.00 2.00 27.64
N TYR A 264 -17.26 1.29 26.56
CA TYR A 264 -18.36 0.32 26.44
C TYR A 264 -17.90 -1.10 26.13
N GLY A 265 -16.59 -1.34 25.99
CA GLY A 265 -16.05 -2.66 25.71
C GLY A 265 -16.46 -3.22 24.34
N TRP A 266 -16.65 -2.40 23.32
CA TRP A 266 -17.03 -2.86 21.98
C TRP A 266 -16.02 -3.87 21.43
N ARG A 267 -16.56 -5.01 20.92
CA ARG A 267 -15.79 -6.18 20.46
C ARG A 267 -16.48 -6.86 19.27
N GLY A 268 -15.75 -7.81 18.65
CA GLY A 268 -16.28 -8.71 17.64
C GLY A 268 -16.97 -8.00 16.48
N GLY A 269 -18.14 -8.44 16.07
CA GLY A 269 -18.86 -7.93 14.91
C GLY A 269 -19.16 -6.42 14.91
N LYS A 270 -19.24 -5.75 16.10
CA LYS A 270 -19.33 -4.29 16.13
C LYS A 270 -18.04 -3.64 15.69
N ALA A 271 -16.90 -4.10 16.24
CA ALA A 271 -15.58 -3.59 15.86
C ALA A 271 -15.33 -3.77 14.36
N VAL A 272 -15.65 -4.95 13.81
CA VAL A 272 -15.53 -5.24 12.39
C VAL A 272 -16.31 -4.24 11.54
N ARG A 273 -17.60 -4.06 11.81
CA ARG A 273 -18.46 -3.18 11.01
C ARG A 273 -17.99 -1.73 11.02
N TRP A 274 -17.61 -1.21 12.19
CA TRP A 274 -17.12 0.16 12.33
C TRP A 274 -15.78 0.34 11.63
N THR A 275 -14.85 -0.61 11.76
CA THR A 275 -13.55 -0.57 11.07
C THR A 275 -13.72 -0.57 9.55
N LEU A 276 -14.54 -1.47 9.00
CA LEU A 276 -14.76 -1.56 7.56
C LEU A 276 -15.51 -0.34 7.02
N ALA A 277 -16.51 0.19 7.73
CA ALA A 277 -17.22 1.40 7.35
C ALA A 277 -16.29 2.62 7.35
N ALA A 278 -15.50 2.81 8.42
CA ALA A 278 -14.55 3.91 8.51
C ALA A 278 -13.46 3.82 7.42
N MET A 279 -12.93 2.61 7.16
CA MET A 279 -11.96 2.40 6.07
C MET A 279 -12.59 2.65 4.69
N GLY A 280 -13.85 2.24 4.48
CA GLY A 280 -14.59 2.54 3.25
C GLY A 280 -14.74 4.04 2.99
N LEU A 281 -15.07 4.83 4.03
CA LEU A 281 -15.10 6.30 3.94
C LEU A 281 -13.73 6.87 3.58
N LEU A 282 -12.67 6.34 4.18
CA LEU A 282 -11.31 6.80 3.93
C LEU A 282 -10.84 6.46 2.51
N LEU A 283 -11.15 5.27 2.02
CA LEU A 283 -10.89 4.88 0.62
C LEU A 283 -11.62 5.80 -0.36
N LEU A 284 -12.89 6.10 -0.11
CA LEU A 284 -13.67 7.01 -0.94
C LEU A 284 -13.11 8.45 -0.90
N ALA A 285 -12.57 8.88 0.24
CA ALA A 285 -11.99 10.22 0.38
C ALA A 285 -10.85 10.48 -0.60
N PHE A 286 -9.91 9.57 -0.73
CA PHE A 286 -8.72 9.74 -1.55
C PHE A 286 -8.84 9.00 -2.89
N PHE A 287 -9.02 7.68 -2.85
CA PHE A 287 -9.01 6.86 -4.05
C PHE A 287 -10.28 7.04 -4.90
N GLY A 288 -11.43 7.27 -4.27
CA GLY A 288 -12.68 7.52 -5.00
C GLY A 288 -12.60 8.80 -5.83
N SER A 289 -12.07 9.87 -5.27
CA SER A 289 -11.91 11.15 -6.00
C SER A 289 -10.85 11.06 -7.09
N LYS A 290 -9.71 10.42 -6.83
CA LYS A 290 -8.67 10.23 -7.85
C LYS A 290 -9.12 9.28 -8.96
N PHE A 291 -9.80 8.20 -8.62
CA PHE A 291 -10.36 7.27 -9.61
C PHE A 291 -11.30 7.98 -10.60
N VAL A 292 -12.21 8.83 -10.09
CA VAL A 292 -13.13 9.58 -10.94
C VAL A 292 -12.38 10.61 -11.79
N LEU A 293 -11.43 11.35 -11.22
CA LEU A 293 -10.71 12.42 -11.93
C LEU A 293 -9.73 11.87 -12.95
N GLU A 294 -8.91 10.90 -12.58
CA GLU A 294 -7.84 10.38 -13.44
C GLU A 294 -8.35 9.35 -14.45
N LEU A 295 -9.15 8.34 -14.00
CA LEU A 295 -9.58 7.25 -14.88
C LEU A 295 -10.87 7.54 -15.67
N ILE A 296 -11.82 8.32 -15.13
CA ILE A 296 -13.09 8.58 -15.81
C ILE A 296 -13.02 9.89 -16.59
N LEU A 297 -12.46 10.95 -16.02
CA LEU A 297 -12.43 12.29 -16.62
C LEU A 297 -11.12 12.58 -17.36
N GLY A 298 -10.09 11.70 -17.26
CA GLY A 298 -8.80 11.87 -17.91
C GLY A 298 -8.07 13.17 -17.53
N ARG A 299 -8.35 13.72 -16.34
CA ARG A 299 -7.71 14.93 -15.82
C ARG A 299 -6.65 14.52 -14.81
N THR A 300 -5.39 14.77 -15.13
CA THR A 300 -4.27 14.69 -14.18
C THR A 300 -4.34 15.89 -13.24
N THR A 301 -4.31 15.62 -11.93
CA THR A 301 -4.29 16.66 -10.87
C THR A 301 -2.94 16.76 -10.23
#